data_71d978251d922e69becedaee880cb3c9
#
_entry.id   71d978251d922e69becedaee880cb3c9
#
_cell.length_a   1.000
_cell.length_b   1.000
_cell.length_c   1.000
_cell.angle_alpha   90.00
_cell.angle_beta   90.00
_cell.angle_gamma   90.00
#
_symmetry.space_group_name_H-M   'P 1'
#
loop_
_entity.id
_entity.type
_entity.pdbx_description
1 polymer ?
#
loop_
_entity_poly.entity_id
_entity_poly.type
_entity_poly.pdbx_seq_one_letter_code
_entity_poly.pdbx_strand_id
1 'polypeptide(L)'
;MAENDPEQVIIDYLSLPEGEIVSQPDPNTPPVLKDARRVRPGIIHKGGGMGAKASSVKFLKERSIPHRQVHAVTFEDEAGQQWDYVCFVAQNAQGLWHFEMGGGGGSGSQIKRHPARDHPWANLAGGGWQDRFWAGGYVIDNGLDIALVRLTSSNGQALEDTVDDGLVLFVTDQKVRVPVEVALYNRSGELVGQHSWGRVP
;
A
#
# COMPACT_ATOMS: atom_id res chain seq x y z
N MET A 1 -16.59 21.33 14.24
CA MET A 1 -16.67 19.87 14.11
C MET A 1 -15.24 19.36 14.22
N ALA A 2 -14.97 18.39 15.11
CA ALA A 2 -13.62 17.84 15.18
C ALA A 2 -13.32 17.17 13.84
N GLU A 3 -12.25 17.59 13.20
CA GLU A 3 -11.67 16.93 12.06
C GLU A 3 -11.19 15.56 12.54
N ASN A 4 -11.70 14.47 11.98
CA ASN A 4 -11.23 13.15 12.40
C ASN A 4 -9.80 12.94 11.89
N ASP A 5 -8.98 12.38 12.77
CA ASP A 5 -7.56 12.15 12.54
C ASP A 5 -7.37 10.94 11.58
N PRO A 6 -6.61 11.07 10.48
CA PRO A 6 -6.34 9.97 9.58
C PRO A 6 -5.59 8.80 10.23
N GLU A 7 -4.70 9.05 11.18
CA GLU A 7 -4.00 7.99 11.92
C GLU A 7 -4.98 7.21 12.81
N GLN A 8 -5.90 7.90 13.49
CA GLN A 8 -6.94 7.24 14.28
C GLN A 8 -7.85 6.37 13.41
N VAL A 9 -8.22 6.84 12.21
CA VAL A 9 -9.00 6.05 11.25
C VAL A 9 -8.28 4.77 10.84
N ILE A 10 -6.97 4.84 10.64
CA ILE A 10 -6.14 3.66 10.33
C ILE A 10 -6.11 2.70 11.52
N ILE A 11 -5.85 3.20 12.74
CA ILE A 11 -5.84 2.38 13.97
C ILE A 11 -7.18 1.69 14.16
N ASP A 12 -8.28 2.42 14.05
CA ASP A 12 -9.63 1.89 14.22
C ASP A 12 -9.92 0.78 13.21
N TYR A 13 -9.57 0.99 11.93
CA TYR A 13 -9.77 -0.01 10.89
C TYR A 13 -8.92 -1.27 11.11
N LEU A 14 -7.62 -1.11 11.36
CA LEU A 14 -6.72 -2.24 11.56
C LEU A 14 -7.10 -3.07 12.79
N SER A 15 -7.65 -2.43 13.81
CA SER A 15 -8.04 -3.09 15.06
C SER A 15 -9.40 -3.80 14.99
N LEU A 16 -10.17 -3.62 13.91
CA LEU A 16 -11.37 -4.43 13.71
C LEU A 16 -10.97 -5.90 13.57
N PRO A 17 -11.81 -6.83 14.08
CA PRO A 17 -11.59 -8.26 13.89
C PRO A 17 -11.41 -8.60 12.41
N GLU A 18 -10.65 -9.66 12.12
CA GLU A 18 -10.60 -10.21 10.76
C GLU A 18 -12.01 -10.46 10.25
N GLY A 19 -12.28 -9.98 9.04
CA GLY A 19 -13.63 -10.00 8.51
C GLY A 19 -14.13 -11.39 8.22
N GLU A 20 -15.38 -11.64 8.59
CA GLU A 20 -16.09 -12.82 8.13
C GLU A 20 -16.29 -12.79 6.62
N ILE A 21 -15.97 -13.88 5.96
CA ILE A 21 -16.29 -14.09 4.54
C ILE A 21 -17.78 -14.36 4.45
N VAL A 22 -18.55 -13.36 4.05
CA VAL A 22 -20.00 -13.51 3.87
C VAL A 22 -20.32 -13.90 2.43
N SER A 23 -21.02 -15.01 2.25
CA SER A 23 -21.31 -15.63 0.96
C SER A 23 -22.50 -15.00 0.18
N GLN A 24 -22.81 -13.72 0.36
CA GLN A 24 -23.89 -13.07 -0.37
C GLN A 24 -23.35 -12.05 -1.39
N PRO A 25 -23.84 -12.07 -2.65
CA PRO A 25 -23.44 -11.09 -3.64
C PRO A 25 -23.94 -9.69 -3.26
N ASP A 26 -23.02 -8.73 -3.13
CA ASP A 26 -23.38 -7.33 -3.02
C ASP A 26 -23.83 -6.81 -4.39
N PRO A 27 -25.07 -6.32 -4.54
CA PRO A 27 -25.55 -5.74 -5.78
C PRO A 27 -24.73 -4.51 -6.24
N ASN A 28 -24.01 -3.88 -5.31
CA ASN A 28 -23.16 -2.71 -5.59
C ASN A 28 -21.70 -3.07 -5.93
N THR A 29 -21.35 -4.35 -5.98
CA THR A 29 -19.98 -4.75 -6.35
C THR A 29 -19.65 -4.20 -7.74
N PRO A 30 -18.56 -3.43 -7.89
CA PRO A 30 -18.15 -2.88 -9.18
C PRO A 30 -18.02 -3.98 -10.25
N PRO A 31 -18.43 -3.71 -11.51
CA PRO A 31 -18.35 -4.70 -12.60
C PRO A 31 -16.96 -5.33 -12.78
N VAL A 32 -15.92 -4.56 -12.53
CA VAL A 32 -14.51 -5.00 -12.61
C VAL A 32 -14.18 -6.17 -11.68
N LEU A 33 -14.85 -6.24 -10.52
CA LEU A 33 -14.68 -7.36 -9.60
C LEU A 33 -15.52 -8.57 -9.96
N LYS A 34 -16.58 -8.37 -10.76
CA LYS A 34 -17.43 -9.47 -11.25
C LYS A 34 -16.73 -10.30 -12.33
N ASP A 35 -15.84 -9.69 -13.11
CA ASP A 35 -15.07 -10.34 -14.17
C ASP A 35 -13.73 -10.91 -13.70
N ALA A 36 -13.31 -10.61 -12.48
CA ALA A 36 -12.12 -11.20 -11.91
C ALA A 36 -12.37 -12.70 -11.68
N ARG A 37 -11.89 -13.54 -12.59
CA ARG A 37 -12.07 -15.02 -12.61
C ARG A 37 -11.61 -15.75 -11.33
N ARG A 38 -11.05 -15.03 -10.35
CA ARG A 38 -10.56 -15.54 -9.07
C ARG A 38 -11.42 -15.14 -7.87
N VAL A 39 -12.32 -14.21 -8.02
CA VAL A 39 -13.29 -13.91 -6.96
C VAL A 39 -14.42 -14.90 -7.11
N ARG A 40 -14.49 -15.88 -6.22
CA ARG A 40 -15.64 -16.81 -6.17
C ARG A 40 -16.91 -15.96 -6.04
N PRO A 41 -17.93 -16.14 -6.90
CA PRO A 41 -19.18 -15.44 -6.75
C PRO A 41 -19.69 -15.62 -5.32
N GLY A 42 -20.02 -14.54 -4.65
CA GLY A 42 -20.60 -14.60 -3.31
C GLY A 42 -19.64 -14.39 -2.14
N ILE A 43 -18.37 -14.01 -2.35
CA ILE A 43 -17.49 -13.61 -1.26
C ILE A 43 -17.49 -12.09 -1.15
N ILE A 44 -18.12 -11.56 -0.13
CA ILE A 44 -18.01 -10.17 0.28
C ILE A 44 -17.12 -10.14 1.53
N HIS A 45 -16.03 -9.42 1.47
CA HIS A 45 -15.35 -8.99 2.67
C HIS A 45 -16.18 -7.87 3.31
N LYS A 46 -17.03 -8.21 4.25
CA LYS A 46 -17.66 -7.21 5.09
C LYS A 46 -16.62 -6.73 6.10
N GLY A 47 -16.08 -5.52 5.84
CA GLY A 47 -15.47 -4.67 6.85
C GLY A 47 -14.56 -5.39 7.85
N GLY A 48 -13.74 -6.32 7.38
CA GLY A 48 -12.77 -6.96 8.25
C GLY A 48 -11.54 -6.11 8.39
N GLY A 49 -11.16 -5.82 9.62
CA GLY A 49 -9.86 -5.28 9.92
C GLY A 49 -8.78 -6.36 9.86
N MET A 50 -7.66 -6.07 10.48
CA MET A 50 -6.50 -6.97 10.55
C MET A 50 -6.33 -7.61 11.93
N GLY A 51 -7.27 -7.37 12.88
CA GLY A 51 -7.13 -7.81 14.27
C GLY A 51 -5.90 -7.23 14.98
N ALA A 52 -5.49 -6.03 14.58
CA ALA A 52 -4.32 -5.38 15.16
C ALA A 52 -4.57 -5.00 16.62
N LYS A 53 -3.57 -5.21 17.48
CA LYS A 53 -3.54 -4.59 18.80
C LYS A 53 -3.32 -3.09 18.61
N ALA A 54 -4.33 -2.26 18.87
CA ALA A 54 -4.30 -0.80 18.65
C ALA A 54 -3.03 -0.13 19.20
N SER A 55 -2.59 -0.53 20.40
CA SER A 55 -1.37 -0.01 21.02
C SER A 55 -0.06 -0.42 20.35
N SER A 56 -0.10 -1.39 19.45
CA SER A 56 1.08 -1.87 18.72
C SER A 56 1.27 -1.18 17.38
N VAL A 57 0.27 -0.45 16.89
CA VAL A 57 0.34 0.25 15.60
C VAL A 57 1.38 1.35 15.67
N LYS A 58 2.34 1.31 14.75
CA LYS A 58 3.40 2.31 14.62
C LYS A 58 3.43 2.84 13.19
N PHE A 59 3.37 4.15 13.06
CA PHE A 59 3.51 4.85 11.79
C PHE A 59 4.99 5.02 11.49
N LEU A 60 5.42 4.57 10.32
CA LEU A 60 6.82 4.56 9.92
C LEU A 60 7.13 5.67 8.90
N LYS A 61 6.20 5.91 7.99
CA LYS A 61 6.34 6.91 6.93
C LYS A 61 4.97 7.34 6.44
N GLU A 62 4.86 8.61 6.02
CA GLU A 62 3.67 9.19 5.42
C GLU A 62 4.00 9.93 4.12
N ARG A 63 3.07 9.91 3.18
CA ARG A 63 2.98 10.83 2.05
C ARG A 63 1.55 11.30 1.86
N SER A 64 1.38 12.60 1.61
CA SER A 64 0.07 13.22 1.49
C SER A 64 -0.03 14.13 0.27
N ILE A 65 -1.23 14.17 -0.28
CA ILE A 65 -1.72 15.17 -1.22
C ILE A 65 -3.05 15.70 -0.69
N PRO A 66 -3.62 16.78 -1.21
CA PRO A 66 -4.92 17.25 -0.76
C PRO A 66 -5.96 16.12 -0.72
N HIS A 67 -6.60 15.92 0.44
CA HIS A 67 -7.66 14.95 0.70
C HIS A 67 -7.25 13.46 0.64
N ARG A 68 -5.96 13.11 0.55
CA ARG A 68 -5.49 11.71 0.46
C ARG A 68 -4.14 11.55 1.14
N GLN A 69 -4.00 10.43 1.86
CA GLN A 69 -2.73 10.08 2.50
C GLN A 69 -2.44 8.59 2.32
N VAL A 70 -1.17 8.26 2.25
CA VAL A 70 -0.67 6.89 2.33
C VAL A 70 0.31 6.78 3.49
N HIS A 71 0.16 5.74 4.28
CA HIS A 71 0.97 5.49 5.46
C HIS A 71 1.58 4.09 5.39
N ALA A 72 2.87 3.98 5.69
CA ALA A 72 3.49 2.70 6.03
C ALA A 72 3.39 2.52 7.54
N VAL A 73 2.84 1.38 7.96
CA VAL A 73 2.64 1.05 9.37
C VAL A 73 3.15 -0.34 9.66
N THR A 74 3.52 -0.58 10.92
CA THR A 74 3.74 -1.93 11.45
C THR A 74 2.87 -2.13 12.67
N PHE A 75 2.43 -3.37 12.90
CA PHE A 75 1.62 -3.72 14.06
C PHE A 75 1.74 -5.21 14.39
N GLU A 76 1.30 -5.57 15.59
CA GLU A 76 1.10 -6.95 16.04
C GLU A 76 -0.39 -7.25 16.07
N ASP A 77 -0.80 -8.39 15.52
CA ASP A 77 -2.19 -8.85 15.62
C ASP A 77 -2.47 -9.57 16.94
N GLU A 78 -3.73 -9.97 17.18
CA GLU A 78 -4.13 -10.67 18.40
C GLU A 78 -3.44 -12.04 18.54
N ALA A 79 -3.02 -12.66 17.43
CA ALA A 79 -2.27 -13.91 17.42
C ALA A 79 -0.77 -13.72 17.71
N GLY A 80 -0.30 -12.47 17.86
CA GLY A 80 1.10 -12.14 18.08
C GLY A 80 1.94 -12.09 16.81
N GLN A 81 1.31 -12.12 15.64
CA GLN A 81 1.99 -12.00 14.37
C GLN A 81 2.31 -10.53 14.06
N GLN A 82 3.54 -10.27 13.62
CA GLN A 82 3.95 -8.95 13.20
C GLN A 82 3.56 -8.71 11.72
N TRP A 83 3.08 -7.51 11.44
CA TRP A 83 2.64 -7.07 10.13
C TRP A 83 3.35 -5.80 9.70
N ASP A 84 3.73 -5.76 8.42
CA ASP A 84 4.09 -4.54 7.72
C ASP A 84 3.01 -4.25 6.68
N TYR A 85 2.43 -3.04 6.74
CA TYR A 85 1.25 -2.74 5.95
C TYR A 85 1.31 -1.32 5.39
N VAL A 86 0.73 -1.12 4.22
CA VAL A 86 0.56 0.19 3.61
C VAL A 86 -0.93 0.52 3.59
N CYS A 87 -1.31 1.63 4.21
CA CYS A 87 -2.67 2.10 4.35
C CYS A 87 -2.91 3.31 3.45
N PHE A 88 -4.01 3.32 2.75
CA PHE A 88 -4.48 4.47 2.00
C PHE A 88 -5.78 4.99 2.60
N VAL A 89 -5.80 6.27 2.94
CA VAL A 89 -6.96 6.98 3.48
C VAL A 89 -7.29 8.19 2.62
N ALA A 90 -8.58 8.52 2.55
CA ALA A 90 -9.07 9.66 1.79
C ALA A 90 -10.17 10.41 2.56
N GLN A 91 -10.36 11.68 2.23
CA GLN A 91 -11.51 12.44 2.71
C GLN A 91 -12.71 12.23 1.82
N ASN A 92 -13.87 12.04 2.44
CA ASN A 92 -15.15 12.02 1.74
C ASN A 92 -15.65 13.45 1.40
N ALA A 93 -16.83 13.56 0.80
CA ALA A 93 -17.42 14.84 0.42
C ALA A 93 -17.70 15.78 1.62
N GLN A 94 -17.76 15.24 2.84
CA GLN A 94 -17.93 16.00 4.08
C GLN A 94 -16.59 16.40 4.72
N GLY A 95 -15.45 16.07 4.09
CA GLY A 95 -14.10 16.33 4.62
C GLY A 95 -13.66 15.37 5.71
N LEU A 96 -14.39 14.27 5.93
CA LEU A 96 -14.04 13.27 6.93
C LEU A 96 -13.13 12.20 6.33
N TRP A 97 -12.05 11.89 7.02
CA TRP A 97 -11.15 10.82 6.67
C TRP A 97 -11.80 9.45 6.84
N HIS A 98 -11.54 8.55 5.91
CA HIS A 98 -11.95 7.16 5.98
C HIS A 98 -10.89 6.25 5.35
N PHE A 99 -10.83 5.02 5.82
CA PHE A 99 -9.97 4.01 5.24
C PHE A 99 -10.52 3.56 3.90
N GLU A 100 -9.71 3.66 2.85
CA GLU A 100 -10.10 3.26 1.50
C GLU A 100 -9.63 1.83 1.20
N MET A 101 -8.35 1.57 1.41
CA MET A 101 -7.73 0.28 1.16
C MET A 101 -6.33 0.17 1.76
N GLY A 102 -5.80 -1.03 1.75
CA GLY A 102 -4.44 -1.28 2.17
C GLY A 102 -3.89 -2.57 1.58
N GLY A 103 -2.62 -2.78 1.78
CA GLY A 103 -1.92 -3.99 1.37
C GLY A 103 -0.61 -4.18 2.11
N GLY A 104 -0.22 -5.43 2.32
CA GLY A 104 0.99 -5.75 3.06
C GLY A 104 1.19 -7.24 3.21
N GLY A 105 2.13 -7.62 4.07
CA GLY A 105 2.43 -9.01 4.39
C GLY A 105 2.57 -9.23 5.89
N GLY A 106 2.08 -10.35 6.37
CA GLY A 106 2.22 -10.83 7.73
C GLY A 106 3.36 -11.82 7.88
N SER A 107 3.69 -12.14 9.14
CA SER A 107 4.82 -12.88 9.65
C SER A 107 6.15 -12.15 9.62
N GLY A 108 6.25 -11.26 10.57
CA GLY A 108 7.48 -10.76 11.17
C GLY A 108 8.64 -10.57 10.24
N SER A 109 8.92 -9.38 9.81
CA SER A 109 10.17 -9.01 9.14
C SER A 109 10.47 -9.75 7.82
N GLN A 110 9.58 -10.58 7.29
CA GLN A 110 9.84 -11.28 6.03
C GLN A 110 9.88 -10.35 4.82
N ILE A 111 9.28 -9.15 4.93
CA ILE A 111 9.47 -8.13 3.88
C ILE A 111 10.94 -7.70 3.84
N LYS A 112 11.61 -7.64 4.99
CA LYS A 112 13.07 -7.42 5.09
C LYS A 112 13.90 -8.67 4.73
N ARG A 113 13.28 -9.85 4.73
CA ARG A 113 13.92 -11.13 4.44
C ARG A 113 13.37 -11.78 3.18
N HIS A 114 13.02 -11.01 2.17
CA HIS A 114 12.91 -11.62 0.85
C HIS A 114 14.18 -12.43 0.62
N PRO A 115 14.09 -13.68 0.11
CA PRO A 115 15.27 -14.45 -0.21
C PRO A 115 16.19 -13.55 -1.01
N ALA A 116 17.45 -13.51 -0.61
CA ALA A 116 18.44 -12.60 -1.17
C ALA A 116 18.25 -12.52 -2.69
N ARG A 117 17.67 -11.42 -3.14
CA ARG A 117 17.68 -11.11 -4.57
C ARG A 117 19.09 -10.68 -4.88
N ASP A 118 19.64 -11.19 -5.95
CA ASP A 118 20.99 -10.87 -6.40
C ASP A 118 21.11 -9.42 -6.89
N HIS A 119 19.99 -8.68 -6.86
CA HIS A 119 19.86 -7.33 -7.37
C HIS A 119 18.93 -6.47 -6.51
N PRO A 120 19.09 -5.14 -6.54
CA PRO A 120 18.23 -4.22 -5.81
C PRO A 120 16.78 -4.30 -6.30
N TRP A 121 15.83 -4.11 -5.40
CA TRP A 121 14.42 -4.29 -5.68
C TRP A 121 13.54 -3.44 -4.76
N ALA A 122 12.47 -2.86 -5.30
CA ALA A 122 11.39 -2.30 -4.49
C ALA A 122 10.21 -3.30 -4.46
N ASN A 123 9.88 -3.79 -3.27
CA ASN A 123 8.74 -4.65 -3.03
C ASN A 123 7.54 -3.78 -2.66
N LEU A 124 6.65 -3.53 -3.60
CA LEU A 124 5.55 -2.60 -3.47
C LEU A 124 4.20 -3.32 -3.33
N ALA A 125 3.38 -2.84 -2.39
CA ALA A 125 1.95 -3.07 -2.35
C ALA A 125 1.24 -1.82 -2.84
N GLY A 126 0.07 -1.97 -3.47
CA GLY A 126 -0.68 -0.80 -3.93
C GLY A 126 -1.54 -1.08 -5.15
N GLY A 127 -2.11 -0.04 -5.69
CA GLY A 127 -2.96 -0.09 -6.86
C GLY A 127 -3.49 1.27 -7.28
N GLY A 128 -4.27 1.29 -8.34
CA GLY A 128 -4.88 2.49 -8.84
C GLY A 128 -6.26 2.23 -9.43
N TRP A 129 -7.15 3.17 -9.25
CA TRP A 129 -8.48 3.17 -9.83
C TRP A 129 -8.81 4.57 -10.33
N GLN A 130 -9.19 4.70 -11.59
CA GLN A 130 -9.55 5.98 -12.22
C GLN A 130 -8.46 7.05 -12.04
N ASP A 131 -8.69 7.98 -11.09
CA ASP A 131 -7.87 9.14 -10.73
C ASP A 131 -7.15 8.96 -9.38
N ARG A 132 -7.04 7.74 -8.89
CA ARG A 132 -6.42 7.41 -7.61
C ARG A 132 -5.32 6.40 -7.82
N PHE A 133 -4.16 6.71 -7.32
CA PHE A 133 -3.06 5.76 -7.28
C PHE A 133 -2.31 5.90 -5.97
N TRP A 134 -2.01 4.79 -5.38
CA TRP A 134 -1.12 4.69 -4.23
C TRP A 134 -0.25 3.45 -4.36
N ALA A 135 0.94 3.53 -3.85
CA ALA A 135 1.83 2.38 -3.70
C ALA A 135 2.81 2.64 -2.56
N GLY A 136 3.33 1.58 -1.98
CA GLY A 136 4.36 1.71 -0.96
C GLY A 136 4.96 0.37 -0.60
N GLY A 137 6.11 0.40 0.03
CA GLY A 137 6.79 -0.81 0.47
C GLY A 137 8.25 -0.62 0.75
N TYR A 138 8.98 -1.72 0.81
CA TYR A 138 10.38 -1.77 1.18
C TYR A 138 11.31 -1.85 -0.03
N VAL A 139 12.43 -1.17 0.09
CA VAL A 139 13.53 -1.23 -0.86
C VAL A 139 14.60 -2.17 -0.31
N ILE A 140 14.97 -3.15 -1.12
CA ILE A 140 16.10 -4.06 -0.88
C ILE A 140 17.27 -3.47 -1.64
N ASP A 141 18.21 -2.85 -0.93
CA ASP A 141 19.26 -2.05 -1.54
C ASP A 141 20.54 -2.83 -1.90
N ASN A 142 20.74 -4.01 -1.29
CA ASN A 142 21.92 -4.85 -1.47
C ASN A 142 23.26 -4.10 -1.26
N GLY A 143 23.25 -3.07 -0.40
CA GLY A 143 24.43 -2.26 -0.13
C GLY A 143 24.78 -1.22 -1.21
N LEU A 144 23.82 -0.88 -2.08
CA LEU A 144 23.99 0.10 -3.16
C LEU A 144 23.58 1.52 -2.78
N ASP A 145 23.21 1.76 -1.51
CA ASP A 145 22.82 3.06 -0.95
C ASP A 145 21.71 3.74 -1.78
N ILE A 146 20.62 2.99 -2.02
CA ILE A 146 19.50 3.49 -2.80
C ILE A 146 18.81 4.62 -2.03
N ALA A 147 18.72 5.79 -2.65
CA ALA A 147 18.19 7.01 -2.06
C ALA A 147 16.86 7.46 -2.69
N LEU A 148 16.57 7.02 -3.90
CA LEU A 148 15.37 7.44 -4.65
C LEU A 148 14.78 6.27 -5.43
N VAL A 149 13.45 6.20 -5.42
CA VAL A 149 12.69 5.32 -6.31
C VAL A 149 11.78 6.16 -7.20
N ARG A 150 11.81 5.87 -8.50
CA ARG A 150 10.92 6.47 -9.50
C ARG A 150 10.00 5.42 -10.09
N LEU A 151 8.70 5.71 -10.11
CA LEU A 151 7.69 4.96 -10.83
C LEU A 151 7.36 5.69 -12.12
N THR A 152 7.47 5.02 -13.27
CA THR A 152 7.10 5.60 -14.56
C THR A 152 5.96 4.79 -15.19
N SER A 153 4.83 5.43 -15.40
CA SER A 153 3.67 4.84 -16.05
C SER A 153 3.83 4.82 -17.58
N SER A 154 3.14 3.91 -18.23
CA SER A 154 3.14 3.80 -19.72
C SER A 154 2.64 5.06 -20.44
N ASN A 155 1.94 5.96 -19.74
CA ASN A 155 1.54 7.27 -20.27
C ASN A 155 2.59 8.38 -20.05
N GLY A 156 3.79 8.02 -19.56
CA GLY A 156 4.90 8.96 -19.32
C GLY A 156 4.83 9.71 -17.98
N GLN A 157 3.81 9.48 -17.18
CA GLN A 157 3.74 10.08 -15.85
C GLN A 157 4.79 9.44 -14.93
N ALA A 158 5.52 10.25 -14.20
CA ALA A 158 6.51 9.81 -13.21
C ALA A 158 6.12 10.26 -11.80
N LEU A 159 6.34 9.38 -10.84
CA LEU A 159 6.26 9.64 -9.40
C LEU A 159 7.59 9.29 -8.78
N GLU A 160 8.03 10.08 -7.82
CA GLU A 160 9.30 9.86 -7.13
C GLU A 160 9.09 9.90 -5.62
N ASP A 161 9.84 9.08 -4.91
CA ASP A 161 9.96 9.15 -3.46
C ASP A 161 11.37 8.81 -3.00
N THR A 162 11.81 9.53 -1.96
CA THR A 162 13.08 9.24 -1.27
C THR A 162 12.95 7.99 -0.42
N VAL A 163 14.03 7.21 -0.34
CA VAL A 163 14.09 6.04 0.54
C VAL A 163 14.44 6.49 1.94
N ASP A 164 13.49 6.35 2.87
CA ASP A 164 13.68 6.65 4.29
C ASP A 164 13.50 5.35 5.08
N ASP A 165 14.51 4.93 5.83
CA ASP A 165 14.55 3.66 6.56
C ASP A 165 14.19 2.43 5.70
N GLY A 166 14.56 2.46 4.42
CA GLY A 166 14.24 1.42 3.46
C GLY A 166 12.80 1.45 2.95
N LEU A 167 12.03 2.50 3.23
CA LEU A 167 10.63 2.64 2.83
C LEU A 167 10.44 3.68 1.73
N VAL A 168 9.50 3.40 0.82
CA VAL A 168 8.99 4.35 -0.16
C VAL A 168 7.47 4.33 -0.18
N LEU A 169 6.86 5.51 -0.42
CA LEU A 169 5.42 5.70 -0.52
C LEU A 169 5.08 6.62 -1.69
N PHE A 170 4.04 6.29 -2.41
CA PHE A 170 3.55 7.06 -3.54
C PHE A 170 2.06 7.29 -3.42
N VAL A 171 1.62 8.51 -3.65
CA VAL A 171 0.20 8.87 -3.74
C VAL A 171 0.04 9.96 -4.78
N THR A 172 -1.00 9.85 -5.61
CA THR A 172 -1.36 10.89 -6.59
C THR A 172 -2.84 10.84 -6.92
N ASP A 173 -3.40 11.97 -7.31
CA ASP A 173 -4.74 12.13 -7.89
C ASP A 173 -4.74 11.98 -9.41
N GLN A 174 -3.58 11.77 -10.01
CA GLN A 174 -3.45 11.56 -11.45
C GLN A 174 -3.59 10.09 -11.81
N LYS A 175 -4.09 9.83 -13.02
CA LYS A 175 -4.27 8.48 -13.52
C LYS A 175 -2.93 7.82 -13.83
N VAL A 176 -2.53 6.87 -13.02
CA VAL A 176 -1.37 5.99 -13.27
C VAL A 176 -1.85 4.70 -13.90
N ARG A 177 -1.26 4.32 -15.02
CA ARG A 177 -1.55 3.04 -15.70
C ARG A 177 -0.50 2.01 -15.32
N VAL A 178 -0.96 0.89 -14.75
CA VAL A 178 -0.10 -0.27 -14.53
C VAL A 178 -0.03 -1.14 -15.79
N PRO A 179 1.09 -1.84 -16.06
CA PRO A 179 2.29 -1.86 -15.25
C PRO A 179 3.05 -0.54 -15.27
N VAL A 180 3.72 -0.25 -14.18
CA VAL A 180 4.69 0.85 -14.09
C VAL A 180 6.11 0.29 -14.10
N GLU A 181 7.03 1.08 -14.63
CA GLU A 181 8.45 0.84 -14.50
C GLU A 181 8.95 1.42 -13.18
N VAL A 182 9.69 0.64 -12.43
CA VAL A 182 10.30 1.02 -11.16
C VAL A 182 11.79 1.15 -11.38
N ALA A 183 12.33 2.34 -11.20
CA ALA A 183 13.76 2.65 -11.30
C ALA A 183 14.31 3.05 -9.94
N LEU A 184 15.46 2.48 -9.58
CA LEU A 184 16.14 2.65 -8.30
C LEU A 184 17.44 3.41 -8.51
N TYR A 185 17.60 4.53 -7.80
CA TYR A 185 18.75 5.39 -7.91
C TYR A 185 19.50 5.45 -6.58
N ASN A 186 20.81 5.34 -6.63
CA ASN A 186 21.65 5.53 -5.46
C ASN A 186 21.79 7.01 -5.09
N ARG A 187 22.47 7.31 -3.99
CA ARG A 187 22.69 8.68 -3.48
C ARG A 187 23.48 9.57 -4.45
N SER A 188 24.28 9.00 -5.35
CA SER A 188 24.97 9.75 -6.41
C SER A 188 24.09 10.03 -7.64
N GLY A 189 22.84 9.55 -7.66
CA GLY A 189 21.88 9.71 -8.76
C GLY A 189 22.08 8.71 -9.88
N GLU A 190 22.88 7.66 -9.68
CA GLU A 190 23.11 6.60 -10.66
C GLU A 190 21.96 5.58 -10.60
N LEU A 191 21.49 5.13 -11.77
CA LEU A 191 20.51 4.05 -11.90
C LEU A 191 21.16 2.71 -11.55
N VAL A 192 20.75 2.10 -10.42
CA VAL A 192 21.33 0.85 -9.91
C VAL A 192 20.39 -0.35 -10.02
N GLY A 193 19.12 -0.13 -10.35
CA GLY A 193 18.16 -1.21 -10.54
C GLY A 193 16.90 -0.76 -11.27
N GLN A 194 16.26 -1.71 -11.96
CA GLN A 194 15.05 -1.44 -12.72
C GLN A 194 14.19 -2.72 -12.84
N HIS A 195 12.88 -2.58 -12.68
CA HIS A 195 11.94 -3.69 -12.87
C HIS A 195 10.52 -3.18 -13.16
N SER A 196 9.64 -4.07 -13.58
CA SER A 196 8.23 -3.74 -13.79
C SER A 196 7.39 -4.17 -12.60
N TRP A 197 6.43 -3.33 -12.19
CA TRP A 197 5.47 -3.61 -11.13
C TRP A 197 4.02 -3.47 -11.62
N GLY A 198 3.11 -4.28 -11.05
CA GLY A 198 1.69 -4.25 -11.41
C GLY A 198 1.32 -5.04 -12.66
N ARG A 199 2.18 -5.95 -13.15
CA ARG A 199 1.76 -6.93 -14.15
C ARG A 199 0.78 -7.91 -13.52
N VAL A 200 -0.43 -7.95 -14.06
CA VAL A 200 -1.32 -9.10 -13.87
C VAL A 200 -0.73 -10.25 -14.70
N PRO A 201 -0.45 -11.40 -14.11
CA PRO A 201 0.03 -12.56 -14.86
C PRO A 201 -1.01 -13.06 -15.85
#